data_5edd352a35c473162c6e03b0c641b32c
#
_entry.id   5edd352a35c473162c6e03b0c641b32c
#
_cell.length_a   1.000
_cell.length_b   1.000
_cell.length_c   1.000
_cell.angle_alpha   90.00
_cell.angle_beta   90.00
_cell.angle_gamma   90.00
#
_symmetry.space_group_name_H-M   'P 1'
#
loop_
_entity.id
_entity.type
_entity.pdbx_description
1 polymer ?
#
loop_
_entity_poly.entity_id
_entity_poly.type
_entity_poly.pdbx_seq_one_letter_code
_entity_poly.pdbx_strand_id
1 'polypeptide(L)'
;MKRFWCLLLALLLAFTVAACSANAPAETTEEPIQTADASRIDYSSQQTAKPNPDDTFAATYQIVRIETVNGEGSADEATMQNIRDRGYRTLLVLQEDGTGVMDLRGELTPFVYDDDNGVITMNNQTSQMTLYEDGTLVIQDKAGTMYLELMP
;
A
#
# COMPACT_ATOMS: atom_id res chain seq x y z
N MET A 1 14.10 9.94 -45.88
CA MET A 1 13.56 9.36 -44.65
C MET A 1 12.32 10.09 -44.06
N LYS A 2 11.79 11.13 -44.68
CA LYS A 2 10.58 11.86 -44.20
C LYS A 2 9.26 11.34 -44.75
N ARG A 3 9.28 10.44 -45.72
CA ARG A 3 8.05 9.93 -46.39
C ARG A 3 7.49 8.65 -45.77
N PHE A 4 8.26 7.97 -44.92
CA PHE A 4 7.84 6.73 -44.23
C PHE A 4 6.99 6.98 -42.97
N TRP A 5 7.12 8.15 -42.37
CA TRP A 5 6.38 8.47 -41.12
C TRP A 5 4.94 8.94 -41.40
N CYS A 6 4.67 9.49 -42.57
CA CYS A 6 3.29 9.89 -42.93
C CYS A 6 2.39 8.68 -43.24
N LEU A 7 2.95 7.55 -43.68
CA LEU A 7 2.16 6.34 -43.96
C LEU A 7 1.79 5.58 -42.68
N LEU A 8 2.62 5.68 -41.60
CA LEU A 8 2.34 5.04 -40.31
C LEU A 8 1.25 5.79 -39.52
N LEU A 9 1.15 7.11 -39.69
CA LEU A 9 0.11 7.92 -39.04
C LEU A 9 -1.27 7.75 -39.71
N ALA A 10 -1.31 7.42 -41.01
CA ALA A 10 -2.57 7.20 -41.71
C ALA A 10 -3.20 5.84 -41.40
N LEU A 11 -2.41 4.85 -40.96
CA LEU A 11 -2.90 3.52 -40.59
C LEU A 11 -3.52 3.47 -39.19
N LEU A 12 -3.16 4.41 -38.31
CA LEU A 12 -3.68 4.48 -36.92
C LEU A 12 -5.05 5.15 -36.82
N LEU A 13 -5.49 5.85 -37.88
CA LEU A 13 -6.78 6.56 -37.92
C LEU A 13 -7.93 5.73 -38.49
N ALA A 14 -7.67 4.53 -38.99
CA ALA A 14 -8.70 3.71 -39.68
C ALA A 14 -9.40 2.70 -38.77
N PHE A 15 -9.07 2.63 -37.44
CA PHE A 15 -9.65 1.65 -36.52
C PHE A 15 -10.67 2.20 -35.50
N THR A 16 -11.17 3.43 -35.68
CA THR A 16 -12.08 4.04 -34.70
C THR A 16 -13.52 4.22 -35.14
N VAL A 17 -14.03 3.46 -36.13
CA VAL A 17 -15.47 3.54 -36.44
C VAL A 17 -16.01 2.14 -36.74
N ALA A 18 -16.29 1.32 -35.73
CA ALA A 18 -17.30 0.26 -35.81
C ALA A 18 -17.55 -0.36 -34.45
N ALA A 19 -18.36 0.25 -33.60
CA ALA A 19 -19.15 -0.45 -32.58
C ALA A 19 -20.23 0.47 -32.03
N CYS A 20 -21.20 0.83 -32.86
CA CYS A 20 -22.52 1.17 -32.36
C CYS A 20 -23.46 0.11 -32.92
N SER A 21 -23.84 -0.85 -32.13
CA SER A 21 -25.09 -1.59 -32.33
C SER A 21 -25.64 -1.95 -30.94
N ALA A 22 -26.83 -1.40 -30.75
CA ALA A 22 -27.65 -1.53 -29.57
C ALA A 22 -27.94 -3.00 -29.21
N ASN A 23 -27.91 -3.29 -27.93
CA ASN A 23 -28.90 -4.11 -27.23
C ASN A 23 -28.87 -3.76 -25.73
N ALA A 24 -29.90 -3.13 -25.26
CA ALA A 24 -30.30 -3.03 -23.86
C ALA A 24 -31.22 -4.24 -23.53
N PRO A 25 -31.62 -4.41 -22.28
CA PRO A 25 -30.86 -4.60 -21.05
C PRO A 25 -31.19 -5.98 -20.42
N ALA A 26 -30.24 -6.60 -19.81
CA ALA A 26 -30.53 -7.56 -18.75
C ALA A 26 -30.04 -6.90 -17.46
N GLU A 27 -30.96 -6.42 -16.65
CA GLU A 27 -30.72 -6.16 -15.24
C GLU A 27 -30.28 -7.47 -14.57
N THR A 28 -29.02 -7.69 -14.52
CA THR A 28 -28.44 -8.58 -13.53
C THR A 28 -28.18 -7.70 -12.32
N THR A 29 -29.08 -7.80 -11.35
CA THR A 29 -28.86 -7.39 -9.98
C THR A 29 -27.64 -8.17 -9.49
N GLU A 30 -26.45 -7.62 -9.69
CA GLU A 30 -25.29 -8.05 -8.92
C GLU A 30 -25.54 -7.56 -7.50
N GLU A 31 -26.02 -8.46 -6.67
CA GLU A 31 -25.89 -8.31 -5.22
C GLU A 31 -24.43 -8.00 -4.94
N PRO A 32 -24.12 -6.92 -4.18
CA PRO A 32 -22.77 -6.69 -3.73
C PRO A 32 -22.35 -7.94 -2.96
N ILE A 33 -21.35 -8.64 -3.46
CA ILE A 33 -20.65 -9.68 -2.71
C ILE A 33 -20.09 -8.94 -1.49
N GLN A 34 -20.83 -8.99 -0.39
CA GLN A 34 -20.31 -8.69 0.92
C GLN A 34 -19.32 -9.79 1.24
N THR A 35 -18.09 -9.61 0.80
CA THR A 35 -16.96 -10.29 1.42
C THR A 35 -16.91 -9.73 2.84
N ALA A 36 -17.62 -10.40 3.75
CA ALA A 36 -17.50 -10.14 5.17
C ALA A 36 -16.07 -10.52 5.55
N ASP A 37 -15.18 -9.55 5.51
CA ASP A 37 -13.85 -9.64 6.08
C ASP A 37 -14.02 -9.62 7.60
N ALA A 38 -14.24 -10.82 8.16
CA ALA A 38 -14.49 -11.03 9.60
C ALA A 38 -13.24 -10.83 10.47
N SER A 39 -12.12 -10.42 9.87
CA SER A 39 -10.82 -10.23 10.54
C SER A 39 -10.30 -8.80 10.46
N ARG A 40 -11.10 -7.85 10.00
CA ARG A 40 -10.65 -6.46 9.95
C ARG A 40 -10.71 -5.84 11.35
N ILE A 41 -9.56 -5.77 12.02
CA ILE A 41 -9.42 -4.99 13.25
C ILE A 41 -9.61 -3.52 12.87
N ASP A 42 -10.57 -2.85 13.53
CA ASP A 42 -10.79 -1.42 13.34
C ASP A 42 -9.78 -0.63 14.16
N TYR A 43 -8.71 -0.21 13.52
CA TYR A 43 -7.67 0.61 14.14
C TYR A 43 -8.06 2.09 14.31
N SER A 44 -9.21 2.51 13.81
CA SER A 44 -9.64 3.93 13.83
C SER A 44 -10.01 4.45 15.22
N SER A 45 -10.31 3.56 16.17
CA SER A 45 -10.74 3.92 17.52
C SER A 45 -9.61 4.08 18.53
N GLN A 46 -8.38 3.68 18.19
CA GLN A 46 -7.24 3.76 19.08
C GLN A 46 -6.46 5.06 18.82
N GLN A 47 -6.41 5.94 19.82
CA GLN A 47 -5.87 7.31 19.68
C GLN A 47 -4.41 7.45 20.19
N THR A 48 -3.76 6.37 20.61
CA THR A 48 -2.40 6.43 21.15
C THR A 48 -1.39 5.98 20.11
N ALA A 49 -0.36 6.81 19.89
CA ALA A 49 0.72 6.46 18.97
C ALA A 49 1.52 5.22 19.46
N LYS A 50 1.60 5.03 20.78
CA LYS A 50 2.22 3.87 21.44
C LYS A 50 1.37 3.43 22.63
N PRO A 51 1.28 2.11 22.92
CA PRO A 51 0.53 1.57 24.07
C PRO A 51 1.09 2.07 25.41
N ASN A 52 2.42 2.17 25.50
CA ASN A 52 3.15 2.71 26.62
C ASN A 52 4.07 3.84 26.12
N PRO A 53 4.13 5.01 26.79
CA PRO A 53 5.01 6.11 26.40
C PRO A 53 6.50 5.75 26.37
N ASP A 54 6.91 4.74 27.16
CA ASP A 54 8.29 4.27 27.20
C ASP A 54 8.63 3.25 26.09
N ASP A 55 7.63 2.80 25.31
CA ASP A 55 7.87 1.93 24.18
C ASP A 55 8.53 2.72 23.03
N THR A 56 9.36 2.03 22.27
CA THR A 56 9.99 2.59 21.05
C THR A 56 9.42 1.94 19.82
N PHE A 57 9.38 2.68 18.70
CA PHE A 57 9.10 2.10 17.38
C PHE A 57 10.30 1.32 16.83
N ALA A 58 11.50 1.48 17.39
CA ALA A 58 12.72 0.85 16.89
C ALA A 58 12.62 -0.69 16.92
N ALA A 59 12.43 -1.29 15.75
CA ALA A 59 12.30 -2.72 15.55
C ALA A 59 12.31 -3.06 14.05
N THR A 60 12.27 -4.35 13.74
CA THR A 60 12.01 -4.83 12.38
C THR A 60 10.56 -5.29 12.26
N TYR A 61 9.87 -4.76 11.28
CA TYR A 61 8.48 -5.08 10.99
C TYR A 61 8.33 -5.69 9.62
N GLN A 62 7.39 -6.62 9.47
CA GLN A 62 6.99 -7.18 8.20
C GLN A 62 5.76 -6.45 7.66
N ILE A 63 5.82 -5.94 6.44
CA ILE A 63 4.67 -5.35 5.77
C ILE A 63 3.72 -6.48 5.38
N VAL A 64 2.50 -6.47 5.93
CA VAL A 64 1.50 -7.52 5.71
C VAL A 64 0.35 -7.07 4.83
N ARG A 65 0.07 -5.75 4.77
CA ARG A 65 -1.01 -5.20 3.95
C ARG A 65 -0.73 -3.74 3.58
N ILE A 66 -1.14 -3.34 2.38
CA ILE A 66 -1.10 -1.96 1.90
C ILE A 66 -2.47 -1.62 1.33
N GLU A 67 -3.07 -0.54 1.80
CA GLU A 67 -4.33 0.00 1.29
C GLU A 67 -4.07 1.41 0.76
N THR A 68 -4.44 1.68 -0.48
CA THR A 68 -4.38 3.02 -1.07
C THR A 68 -5.79 3.57 -1.25
N VAL A 69 -5.95 4.88 -1.14
CA VAL A 69 -7.27 5.55 -1.21
C VAL A 69 -7.98 5.28 -2.52
N ASN A 70 -7.25 5.16 -3.63
CA ASN A 70 -7.79 4.87 -4.96
C ASN A 70 -7.76 3.38 -5.32
N GLY A 71 -7.26 2.51 -4.43
CA GLY A 71 -7.08 1.07 -4.66
C GLY A 71 -5.90 0.70 -5.56
N GLU A 72 -5.32 1.65 -6.28
CA GLU A 72 -4.16 1.39 -7.15
C GLU A 72 -2.90 1.17 -6.32
N GLY A 73 -2.26 0.01 -6.49
CA GLY A 73 -1.09 -0.38 -5.69
C GLY A 73 -1.43 -0.98 -4.32
N SER A 74 -2.72 -1.17 -4.00
CA SER A 74 -3.13 -1.91 -2.80
C SER A 74 -2.70 -3.37 -2.90
N ALA A 75 -2.32 -3.96 -1.77
CA ALA A 75 -1.94 -5.36 -1.63
C ALA A 75 -2.48 -5.91 -0.31
N ASP A 76 -3.35 -6.90 -0.41
CA ASP A 76 -3.86 -7.64 0.75
C ASP A 76 -2.81 -8.60 1.32
N GLU A 77 -3.12 -9.21 2.44
CA GLU A 77 -2.23 -10.15 3.13
C GLU A 77 -1.83 -11.34 2.24
N ALA A 78 -2.77 -11.86 1.45
CA ALA A 78 -2.50 -12.99 0.55
C ALA A 78 -1.53 -12.59 -0.57
N THR A 79 -1.67 -11.39 -1.10
CA THR A 79 -0.76 -10.81 -2.09
C THR A 79 0.63 -10.59 -1.49
N MET A 80 0.71 -10.02 -0.29
CA MET A 80 1.99 -9.81 0.41
C MET A 80 2.65 -11.15 0.76
N GLN A 81 1.89 -12.15 1.19
CA GLN A 81 2.41 -13.50 1.42
C GLN A 81 2.98 -14.12 0.12
N ASN A 82 2.26 -14.01 -0.99
CA ASN A 82 2.74 -14.51 -2.29
C ASN A 82 4.07 -13.85 -2.73
N ILE A 83 4.24 -12.56 -2.43
CA ILE A 83 5.51 -11.84 -2.68
C ILE A 83 6.65 -12.47 -1.85
N ARG A 84 6.40 -12.77 -0.57
CA ARG A 84 7.37 -13.41 0.33
C ARG A 84 7.71 -14.84 -0.11
N ASP A 85 6.71 -15.62 -0.49
CA ASP A 85 6.88 -17.01 -0.96
C ASP A 85 7.76 -17.11 -2.22
N ARG A 86 7.81 -16.03 -3.00
CA ARG A 86 8.74 -15.87 -4.15
C ARG A 86 10.14 -15.43 -3.73
N GLY A 87 10.42 -15.28 -2.43
CA GLY A 87 11.72 -14.91 -1.90
C GLY A 87 11.99 -13.40 -1.83
N TYR A 88 10.98 -12.56 -2.06
CA TYR A 88 11.12 -11.12 -1.93
C TYR A 88 10.94 -10.67 -0.48
N ARG A 89 11.70 -9.65 -0.09
CA ARG A 89 11.52 -9.01 1.22
C ARG A 89 10.39 -7.99 1.19
N THR A 90 9.73 -7.84 2.34
CA THR A 90 8.68 -6.85 2.58
C THR A 90 8.84 -6.33 4.01
N LEU A 91 9.93 -5.59 4.26
CA LEU A 91 10.38 -5.22 5.59
C LEU A 91 10.40 -3.71 5.78
N LEU A 92 10.15 -3.28 6.99
CA LEU A 92 10.45 -1.95 7.49
C LEU A 92 11.37 -2.11 8.71
N VAL A 93 12.54 -1.50 8.68
CA VAL A 93 13.51 -1.52 9.76
C VAL A 93 13.61 -0.12 10.33
N LEU A 94 13.24 0.07 11.61
CA LEU A 94 13.42 1.30 12.35
C LEU A 94 14.57 1.12 13.33
N GLN A 95 15.54 2.06 13.30
CA GLN A 95 16.73 2.04 14.14
C GLN A 95 16.57 3.02 15.29
N GLU A 96 17.21 2.76 16.43
CA GLU A 96 17.15 3.61 17.63
C GLU A 96 17.61 5.06 17.42
N ASP A 97 18.34 5.33 16.34
CA ASP A 97 18.85 6.66 16.01
C ASP A 97 17.84 7.54 15.22
N GLY A 98 16.60 7.07 15.04
CA GLY A 98 15.55 7.77 14.29
C GLY A 98 15.68 7.62 12.78
N THR A 99 16.54 6.74 12.29
CA THR A 99 16.65 6.40 10.87
C THR A 99 16.04 5.04 10.58
N GLY A 100 15.81 4.73 9.30
CA GLY A 100 15.35 3.43 8.92
C GLY A 100 15.39 3.18 7.42
N VAL A 101 15.02 1.96 7.05
CA VAL A 101 14.94 1.54 5.66
C VAL A 101 13.71 0.66 5.43
N MET A 102 12.99 0.93 4.36
CA MET A 102 11.97 0.03 3.83
C MET A 102 12.58 -0.80 2.71
N ASP A 103 12.49 -2.13 2.81
CA ASP A 103 12.87 -3.09 1.78
C ASP A 103 11.61 -3.71 1.20
N LEU A 104 11.17 -3.19 0.06
CA LEU A 104 10.01 -3.72 -0.64
C LEU A 104 10.47 -4.33 -1.97
N ARG A 105 10.50 -5.67 -2.02
CA ARG A 105 10.88 -6.45 -3.20
C ARG A 105 12.32 -6.21 -3.67
N GLY A 106 13.22 -5.82 -2.75
CA GLY A 106 14.63 -5.51 -3.05
C GLY A 106 14.87 -4.04 -3.40
N GLU A 107 13.84 -3.22 -3.43
CA GLU A 107 13.96 -1.77 -3.51
C GLU A 107 14.11 -1.20 -2.11
N LEU A 108 15.26 -0.58 -1.85
CA LEU A 108 15.60 0.00 -0.56
C LEU A 108 15.27 1.49 -0.55
N THR A 109 14.34 1.89 0.30
CA THR A 109 13.96 3.29 0.49
C THR A 109 14.35 3.75 1.89
N PRO A 110 15.37 4.62 2.05
CA PRO A 110 15.72 5.17 3.34
C PRO A 110 14.69 6.21 3.81
N PHE A 111 14.55 6.33 5.14
CA PHE A 111 13.68 7.31 5.77
C PHE A 111 14.24 7.77 7.11
N VAL A 112 13.60 8.80 7.67
CA VAL A 112 13.80 9.22 9.06
C VAL A 112 12.46 9.17 9.78
N TYR A 113 12.50 8.95 11.10
CA TYR A 113 11.30 8.97 11.91
C TYR A 113 11.53 9.67 13.25
N ASP A 114 10.46 10.16 13.83
CA ASP A 114 10.41 10.78 15.14
C ASP A 114 9.66 9.83 16.07
N ASP A 115 10.40 9.21 16.99
CA ASP A 115 9.87 8.23 17.92
C ASP A 115 8.88 8.84 18.92
N ASP A 116 9.13 10.08 19.36
CA ASP A 116 8.30 10.77 20.34
C ASP A 116 6.93 11.18 19.76
N ASN A 117 6.93 11.66 18.52
CA ASN A 117 5.73 12.15 17.86
C ASN A 117 5.03 11.08 16.99
N GLY A 118 5.63 9.89 16.83
CA GLY A 118 5.09 8.83 16.00
C GLY A 118 4.95 9.22 14.53
N VAL A 119 5.98 9.83 13.96
CA VAL A 119 5.96 10.38 12.60
C VAL A 119 7.11 9.82 11.79
N ILE A 120 6.83 9.33 10.58
CA ILE A 120 7.83 8.87 9.61
C ILE A 120 7.85 9.82 8.40
N THR A 121 9.05 10.15 7.91
CA THR A 121 9.24 10.95 6.70
C THR A 121 10.05 10.17 5.67
N MET A 122 9.39 9.81 4.58
CA MET A 122 9.95 9.06 3.47
C MET A 122 9.70 9.80 2.15
N ASN A 123 10.73 10.00 1.33
CA ASN A 123 10.61 10.73 0.05
C ASN A 123 9.92 12.11 0.18
N ASN A 124 10.22 12.86 1.25
CA ASN A 124 9.60 14.15 1.60
C ASN A 124 8.08 14.08 1.87
N GLN A 125 7.54 12.90 2.09
CA GLN A 125 6.16 12.70 2.55
C GLN A 125 6.19 12.26 4.01
N THR A 126 5.29 12.85 4.79
CA THR A 126 5.16 12.59 6.21
C THR A 126 3.90 11.79 6.46
N SER A 127 4.03 10.69 7.21
CA SER A 127 2.96 9.79 7.59
C SER A 127 2.93 9.62 9.11
N GLN A 128 1.76 9.36 9.67
CA GLN A 128 1.59 9.06 11.08
C GLN A 128 1.85 7.58 11.33
N MET A 129 2.60 7.26 12.37
CA MET A 129 2.80 5.91 12.88
C MET A 129 1.97 5.69 14.14
N THR A 130 1.39 4.49 14.29
CA THR A 130 0.69 4.06 15.50
C THR A 130 1.08 2.62 15.79
N LEU A 131 1.65 2.37 16.96
CA LEU A 131 1.95 1.02 17.46
C LEU A 131 0.80 0.58 18.38
N TYR A 132 0.31 -0.64 18.16
CA TYR A 132 -0.77 -1.23 18.93
C TYR A 132 -0.25 -2.27 19.92
N GLU A 133 -1.05 -2.58 20.95
CA GLU A 133 -0.70 -3.53 22.01
C GLU A 133 -0.39 -4.95 21.50
N ASP A 134 -0.97 -5.31 20.35
CA ASP A 134 -0.72 -6.61 19.69
C ASP A 134 0.59 -6.64 18.89
N GLY A 135 1.35 -5.54 18.87
CA GLY A 135 2.59 -5.39 18.10
C GLY A 135 2.38 -4.97 16.65
N THR A 136 1.15 -4.69 16.25
CA THR A 136 0.87 -4.15 14.91
C THR A 136 1.32 -2.70 14.82
N LEU A 137 2.12 -2.37 13.82
CA LEU A 137 2.45 -0.99 13.44
C LEU A 137 1.59 -0.58 12.24
N VAL A 138 0.89 0.54 12.38
CA VAL A 138 0.11 1.15 11.29
C VAL A 138 0.76 2.47 10.89
N ILE A 139 1.05 2.62 9.59
CA ILE A 139 1.55 3.86 9.01
C ILE A 139 0.48 4.40 8.07
N GLN A 140 0.02 5.62 8.34
CA GLN A 140 -1.10 6.21 7.62
C GLN A 140 -0.80 7.64 7.16
N ASP A 141 -1.21 7.93 5.93
CA ASP A 141 -1.27 9.28 5.37
C ASP A 141 -2.52 9.47 4.48
N LYS A 142 -2.56 10.59 3.77
CA LYS A 142 -3.65 10.89 2.84
C LYS A 142 -3.68 9.98 1.60
N ALA A 143 -2.60 9.27 1.30
CA ALA A 143 -2.51 8.37 0.14
C ALA A 143 -2.98 6.95 0.48
N GLY A 144 -2.87 6.54 1.76
CA GLY A 144 -3.28 5.21 2.18
C GLY A 144 -2.80 4.81 3.56
N THR A 145 -2.86 3.51 3.81
CA THR A 145 -2.49 2.88 5.08
C THR A 145 -1.64 1.64 4.82
N MET A 146 -0.57 1.50 5.58
CA MET A 146 0.28 0.31 5.59
C MET A 146 0.18 -0.36 6.95
N TYR A 147 0.00 -1.67 6.96
CA TYR A 147 -0.11 -2.49 8.16
C TYR A 147 1.11 -3.40 8.23
N LEU A 148 1.72 -3.45 9.41
CA LEU A 148 2.96 -4.16 9.64
C LEU A 148 2.87 -4.97 10.94
N GLU A 149 3.53 -6.11 10.96
CA GLU A 149 3.64 -6.97 12.14
C GLU A 149 5.09 -6.97 12.64
N LEU A 150 5.25 -6.92 13.96
CA LEU A 150 6.57 -7.03 14.61
C LEU A 150 7.17 -8.39 14.28
N MET A 151 8.41 -8.39 13.81
CA MET A 151 9.16 -9.63 13.62
C MET A 151 9.81 -10.06 14.93
N PRO A 152 9.76 -11.36 15.25
CA PRO A 152 10.38 -11.93 16.46
C PRO A 152 11.91 -11.84 16.44
#